data_c4b7cb0584c6fe6c13483aab4af57420
#
_entry.id   c4b7cb0584c6fe6c13483aab4af57420
#
_cell.length_a   1.000
_cell.length_b   1.000
_cell.length_c   1.000
_cell.angle_alpha   90.00
_cell.angle_beta   90.00
_cell.angle_gamma   90.00
#
_symmetry.space_group_name_H-M   'P 1'
#
loop_
_entity.id
_entity.type
_entity.pdbx_description
1 polymer ?
#
loop_
_entity_poly.entity_id
_entity_poly.type
_entity_poly.pdbx_seq_one_letter_code
_entity_poly.pdbx_strand_id
1 'polypeptide(L)'
;MPELPEVETARRLIAEQALHRRIVDVDDSDSYVARPHPPGQLRSALAGRALTAAHRRGKTIWLETSGPGGAATPAGPELGIHLGMSGRIMVTGPDGAVAEAGDQYAYGARPDRARWSRFTLTFADGGSLVLRDPRRLGRVRLDPDIGALGPDAAQVTQAEFRALITKGRIAVKARLLDQSKIAGIGNLLADEILWQAKVSPLARANSLSSAQVNRLYRALKSVLDAASARGGAHTGDIIAARHPGGTCPRDGAPMAHGTVGGRSTWWCSREQALRPGQGNAAPAGAGHAVT
;
A
#
# COMPACT_ATOMS: atom_id res chain seq x y z
N MET A 1 3.80 3.18 -6.92
CA MET A 1 3.24 3.46 -5.57
C MET A 1 3.01 2.15 -4.87
N PRO A 2 3.68 1.90 -3.75
CA PRO A 2 3.52 0.64 -3.04
C PRO A 2 2.07 0.42 -2.62
N GLU A 3 1.52 -0.72 -3.01
CA GLU A 3 0.23 -1.22 -2.58
C GLU A 3 0.45 -2.50 -1.77
N LEU A 4 -0.57 -3.28 -1.47
CA LEU A 4 -0.42 -4.44 -0.60
C LEU A 4 0.71 -5.41 -1.03
N PRO A 5 0.87 -5.79 -2.32
CA PRO A 5 1.93 -6.73 -2.71
C PRO A 5 3.34 -6.22 -2.43
N GLU A 6 3.63 -4.95 -2.75
CA GLU A 6 4.94 -4.34 -2.54
C GLU A 6 5.25 -4.16 -1.04
N VAL A 7 4.22 -3.88 -0.24
CA VAL A 7 4.38 -3.76 1.22
C VAL A 7 4.60 -5.14 1.85
N GLU A 8 3.96 -6.18 1.34
CA GLU A 8 4.18 -7.55 1.81
C GLU A 8 5.59 -8.05 1.48
N THR A 9 6.13 -7.75 0.29
CA THR A 9 7.53 -8.10 -0.02
C THR A 9 8.51 -7.38 0.89
N ALA A 10 8.25 -6.10 1.22
CA ALA A 10 9.07 -5.35 2.18
C ALA A 10 9.00 -5.94 3.59
N ARG A 11 7.79 -6.32 4.06
CA ARG A 11 7.63 -7.00 5.36
C ARG A 11 8.39 -8.32 5.41
N ARG A 12 8.30 -9.14 4.34
CA ARG A 12 9.04 -10.42 4.27
C ARG A 12 10.54 -10.20 4.32
N LEU A 13 11.06 -9.25 3.56
CA LEU A 13 12.48 -8.90 3.60
C LEU A 13 12.93 -8.53 5.02
N ILE A 14 12.14 -7.71 5.73
CA ILE A 14 12.43 -7.37 7.13
C ILE A 14 12.41 -8.62 8.01
N ALA A 15 11.39 -9.48 7.86
CA ALA A 15 11.26 -10.70 8.64
C ALA A 15 12.43 -11.66 8.44
N GLU A 16 12.93 -11.77 7.22
CA GLU A 16 14.01 -12.70 6.86
C GLU A 16 15.40 -12.19 7.24
N GLN A 17 15.62 -10.86 7.20
CA GLN A 17 16.99 -10.32 7.26
C GLN A 17 17.23 -9.28 8.37
N ALA A 18 16.20 -8.78 9.04
CA ALA A 18 16.36 -7.74 10.06
C ALA A 18 15.91 -8.12 11.48
N LEU A 19 15.17 -9.23 11.64
CA LEU A 19 14.73 -9.67 12.96
C LEU A 19 15.89 -10.21 13.79
N HIS A 20 15.74 -10.09 15.13
CA HIS A 20 16.67 -10.55 16.16
C HIS A 20 18.06 -9.87 16.12
N ARG A 21 18.20 -8.80 15.34
CA ARG A 21 19.42 -7.98 15.28
C ARG A 21 19.30 -6.80 16.23
N ARG A 22 20.33 -6.59 17.06
CA ARG A 22 20.34 -5.51 18.05
C ARG A 22 20.59 -4.18 17.36
N ILE A 23 19.72 -3.20 17.60
CA ILE A 23 19.82 -1.83 17.11
C ILE A 23 20.83 -1.08 17.97
N VAL A 24 21.90 -0.55 17.37
CA VAL A 24 22.90 0.25 18.08
C VAL A 24 22.72 1.74 17.82
N ASP A 25 22.15 2.10 16.65
CA ASP A 25 21.89 3.49 16.30
C ASP A 25 20.65 3.64 15.44
N VAL A 26 20.05 4.83 15.47
CA VAL A 26 18.88 5.18 14.66
C VAL A 26 19.08 6.59 14.09
N ASP A 27 19.03 6.72 12.77
CA ASP A 27 18.92 8.02 12.11
C ASP A 27 17.44 8.33 11.85
N ASP A 28 16.88 9.23 12.67
CA ASP A 28 15.54 9.77 12.59
C ASP A 28 15.52 11.28 12.29
N SER A 29 16.59 11.78 11.68
CA SER A 29 16.80 13.20 11.41
C SER A 29 15.81 13.80 10.41
N ASP A 30 15.19 12.98 9.52
CA ASP A 30 14.13 13.44 8.62
C ASP A 30 12.81 13.64 9.37
N SER A 31 12.64 14.82 9.98
CA SER A 31 11.46 15.19 10.78
C SER A 31 10.14 15.10 10.01
N TYR A 32 10.16 15.18 8.68
CA TYR A 32 8.94 15.04 7.86
C TYR A 32 8.47 13.59 7.77
N VAL A 33 9.39 12.63 7.68
CA VAL A 33 9.07 11.20 7.66
C VAL A 33 8.80 10.66 9.06
N ALA A 34 9.54 11.13 10.06
CA ALA A 34 9.42 10.71 11.47
C ALA A 34 8.26 11.35 12.22
N ARG A 35 7.56 12.34 11.65
CA ARG A 35 6.48 13.06 12.36
C ARG A 35 5.37 12.14 12.86
N PRO A 36 4.78 12.39 14.04
CA PRO A 36 4.91 13.59 14.87
C PRO A 36 6.15 13.62 15.79
N HIS A 37 7.03 12.63 15.70
CA HIS A 37 8.18 12.50 16.59
C HIS A 37 9.27 13.53 16.25
N PRO A 38 9.77 14.30 17.22
CA PRO A 38 10.93 15.15 17.01
C PRO A 38 12.19 14.29 16.78
N PRO A 39 13.22 14.81 16.09
CA PRO A 39 14.49 14.12 15.90
C PRO A 39 15.08 13.63 17.22
N GLY A 40 15.58 12.40 17.24
CA GLY A 40 16.14 11.73 18.42
C GLY A 40 15.13 10.95 19.25
N GLN A 41 13.83 11.17 19.09
CA GLN A 41 12.81 10.41 19.87
C GLN A 41 12.76 8.95 19.46
N LEU A 42 12.77 8.64 18.16
CA LEU A 42 12.80 7.27 17.65
C LEU A 42 14.11 6.58 18.07
N ARG A 43 15.23 7.30 18.00
CA ARG A 43 16.52 6.82 18.48
C ARG A 43 16.48 6.43 19.96
N SER A 44 15.98 7.32 20.81
CA SER A 44 15.88 7.07 22.26
C SER A 44 14.99 5.89 22.60
N ALA A 45 13.93 5.68 21.80
CA ALA A 45 12.97 4.60 22.01
C ALA A 45 13.49 3.22 21.52
N LEU A 46 14.32 3.18 20.47
CA LEU A 46 14.67 1.94 19.76
C LEU A 46 16.11 1.48 19.99
N ALA A 47 17.04 2.38 20.31
CA ALA A 47 18.43 2.00 20.53
C ALA A 47 18.56 1.00 21.70
N GLY A 48 19.40 -0.02 21.51
CA GLY A 48 19.62 -1.09 22.48
C GLY A 48 18.59 -2.24 22.41
N ARG A 49 17.52 -2.10 21.61
CA ARG A 49 16.49 -3.14 21.39
C ARG A 49 16.79 -3.97 20.15
N ALA A 50 16.02 -5.03 19.96
CA ALA A 50 16.01 -5.82 18.72
C ALA A 50 14.59 -5.87 18.15
N LEU A 51 14.46 -5.99 16.83
CA LEU A 51 13.19 -6.30 16.19
C LEU A 51 12.86 -7.77 16.44
N THR A 52 11.64 -8.09 16.92
CA THR A 52 11.25 -9.45 17.31
C THR A 52 10.24 -10.08 16.37
N ALA A 53 9.36 -9.27 15.76
CA ALA A 53 8.40 -9.74 14.78
C ALA A 53 8.11 -8.63 13.75
N ALA A 54 7.64 -9.04 12.56
CA ALA A 54 7.25 -8.13 11.48
C ALA A 54 5.85 -8.47 10.97
N HIS A 55 4.93 -7.55 11.11
CA HIS A 55 3.52 -7.67 10.76
C HIS A 55 3.12 -6.68 9.66
N ARG A 56 1.97 -6.93 9.03
CA ARG A 56 1.37 -6.02 8.05
C ARG A 56 -0.16 -6.05 8.15
N ARG A 57 -0.77 -4.88 8.01
CA ARG A 57 -2.19 -4.74 7.66
C ARG A 57 -2.31 -3.68 6.58
N GLY A 58 -2.87 -4.05 5.44
CA GLY A 58 -2.94 -3.16 4.27
C GLY A 58 -1.58 -2.69 3.80
N LYS A 59 -1.32 -1.40 3.89
CA LYS A 59 -0.08 -0.76 3.46
C LYS A 59 0.82 -0.31 4.61
N THR A 60 0.50 -0.73 5.82
CA THR A 60 1.27 -0.43 7.02
C THR A 60 1.97 -1.69 7.50
N ILE A 61 3.29 -1.60 7.67
CA ILE A 61 4.12 -2.58 8.37
C ILE A 61 4.25 -2.10 9.80
N TRP A 62 4.24 -3.02 10.77
CA TRP A 62 4.72 -2.70 12.12
C TRP A 62 5.62 -3.82 12.63
N LEU A 63 6.59 -3.42 13.41
CA LEU A 63 7.64 -4.27 13.91
C LEU A 63 7.57 -4.24 15.44
N GLU A 64 7.44 -5.41 16.05
CA GLU A 64 7.58 -5.54 17.49
C GLU A 64 9.05 -5.36 17.87
N THR A 65 9.30 -4.76 19.04
CA THR A 65 10.65 -4.60 19.57
C THR A 65 10.79 -5.28 20.93
N SER A 66 11.99 -5.76 21.24
CA SER A 66 12.33 -6.31 22.54
C SER A 66 12.29 -5.23 23.65
N GLY A 67 12.23 -5.66 24.89
CA GLY A 67 12.51 -4.79 26.03
C GLY A 67 13.98 -4.32 26.07
N PRO A 68 14.32 -3.39 26.98
CA PRO A 68 15.70 -2.95 27.17
C PRO A 68 16.62 -4.15 27.49
N GLY A 69 17.76 -4.24 26.81
CA GLY A 69 18.72 -5.34 27.05
C GLY A 69 18.52 -6.60 26.18
N GLY A 70 17.51 -6.63 25.31
CA GLY A 70 17.41 -7.67 24.25
C GLY A 70 16.84 -9.03 24.64
N ALA A 71 16.49 -9.27 25.89
CA ALA A 71 15.90 -10.54 26.36
C ALA A 71 14.40 -10.37 26.68
N ALA A 72 13.69 -11.47 26.80
CA ALA A 72 12.29 -11.75 27.16
C ALA A 72 11.56 -10.84 28.19
N THR A 73 11.95 -9.60 28.33
CA THR A 73 11.37 -8.55 29.14
C THR A 73 10.17 -7.90 28.41
N PRO A 74 9.31 -7.13 29.09
CA PRO A 74 8.14 -6.53 28.48
C PRO A 74 8.43 -5.93 27.10
N ALA A 75 7.55 -6.16 26.16
CA ALA A 75 7.66 -5.65 24.81
C ALA A 75 8.02 -4.16 24.79
N GLY A 76 8.92 -3.78 23.89
CA GLY A 76 9.21 -2.38 23.63
C GLY A 76 8.11 -1.74 22.79
N PRO A 77 8.27 -0.44 22.41
CA PRO A 77 7.33 0.22 21.52
C PRO A 77 7.32 -0.46 20.14
N GLU A 78 6.18 -0.50 19.50
CA GLU A 78 6.08 -0.96 18.10
C GLU A 78 6.65 0.11 17.14
N LEU A 79 7.34 -0.31 16.10
CA LEU A 79 7.82 0.56 15.04
C LEU A 79 6.95 0.41 13.79
N GLY A 80 6.11 1.39 13.51
CA GLY A 80 5.29 1.46 12.31
C GLY A 80 6.04 2.04 11.12
N ILE A 81 5.91 1.43 9.93
CA ILE A 81 6.49 1.90 8.68
C ILE A 81 5.41 1.90 7.60
N HIS A 82 5.27 3.04 6.92
CA HIS A 82 4.43 3.20 5.73
C HIS A 82 5.30 3.68 4.56
N LEU A 83 5.29 2.98 3.43
CA LEU A 83 6.18 3.25 2.30
C LEU A 83 5.78 4.50 1.48
N GLY A 84 4.64 5.10 1.77
CA GLY A 84 4.16 6.27 1.00
C GLY A 84 3.87 5.95 -0.47
N MET A 85 4.40 6.77 -1.37
CA MET A 85 4.18 6.61 -2.81
C MET A 85 5.41 6.11 -3.58
N SER A 86 6.58 6.07 -2.97
CA SER A 86 7.82 5.71 -3.64
C SER A 86 8.84 5.06 -2.70
N GLY A 87 8.42 4.75 -1.47
CA GLY A 87 9.30 4.16 -0.47
C GLY A 87 9.65 2.71 -0.77
N ARG A 88 10.86 2.33 -0.40
CA ARG A 88 11.34 0.96 -0.36
C ARG A 88 12.19 0.72 0.89
N ILE A 89 12.22 -0.52 1.31
CA ILE A 89 13.09 -1.00 2.37
C ILE A 89 14.35 -1.57 1.74
N MET A 90 15.49 -1.22 2.32
CA MET A 90 16.77 -1.86 2.04
C MET A 90 17.29 -2.45 3.33
N VAL A 91 17.77 -3.68 3.27
CA VAL A 91 18.43 -4.34 4.38
C VAL A 91 19.83 -4.72 3.95
N THR A 92 20.83 -4.27 4.72
CA THR A 92 22.23 -4.67 4.55
C THR A 92 22.54 -5.75 5.58
N GLY A 93 23.03 -6.88 5.11
CA GLY A 93 23.49 -7.98 5.95
C GLY A 93 24.82 -7.69 6.64
N PRO A 94 25.25 -8.53 7.57
CA PRO A 94 26.56 -8.41 8.23
C PRO A 94 27.75 -8.62 7.27
N ASP A 95 27.50 -9.30 6.16
CA ASP A 95 28.45 -9.54 5.06
C ASP A 95 28.51 -8.37 4.05
N GLY A 96 27.70 -7.31 4.25
CA GLY A 96 27.58 -6.19 3.34
C GLY A 96 26.65 -6.43 2.14
N ALA A 97 26.05 -7.62 2.02
CA ALA A 97 25.05 -7.88 0.98
C ALA A 97 23.80 -7.03 1.19
N VAL A 98 23.28 -6.46 0.11
CA VAL A 98 22.12 -5.56 0.15
C VAL A 98 20.95 -6.22 -0.56
N ALA A 99 19.83 -6.34 0.14
CA ALA A 99 18.55 -6.72 -0.44
C ALA A 99 17.54 -5.57 -0.33
N GLU A 100 16.65 -5.47 -1.30
CA GLU A 100 15.63 -4.42 -1.32
C GLU A 100 14.24 -4.92 -1.71
N ALA A 101 13.21 -4.30 -1.15
CA ALA A 101 11.82 -4.56 -1.46
C ALA A 101 10.96 -3.30 -1.29
N GLY A 102 9.80 -3.28 -1.96
CA GLY A 102 8.90 -2.13 -2.01
C GLY A 102 8.67 -1.68 -3.45
N ASP A 103 8.58 -0.36 -3.70
CA ASP A 103 8.31 0.15 -5.05
C ASP A 103 9.56 0.16 -5.94
N GLN A 104 9.76 -0.89 -6.68
CA GLN A 104 10.87 -1.00 -7.65
C GLN A 104 10.67 -0.10 -8.89
N TYR A 105 9.44 0.31 -9.18
CA TYR A 105 9.12 1.15 -10.35
C TYR A 105 9.34 2.64 -10.13
N ALA A 106 9.25 3.12 -8.90
CA ALA A 106 9.39 4.55 -8.61
C ALA A 106 10.76 5.13 -9.00
N TYR A 107 11.76 4.27 -9.15
CA TYR A 107 13.14 4.70 -9.39
C TYR A 107 13.56 4.58 -10.85
N GLY A 108 12.91 3.70 -11.65
CA GLY A 108 13.34 3.39 -13.01
C GLY A 108 14.83 3.02 -13.06
N ALA A 109 15.51 3.39 -14.15
CA ALA A 109 16.96 3.21 -14.30
C ALA A 109 17.80 4.27 -13.53
N ARG A 110 17.21 5.03 -12.60
CA ARG A 110 17.95 6.06 -11.86
C ARG A 110 18.85 5.41 -10.82
N PRO A 111 20.13 5.81 -10.74
CA PRO A 111 21.04 5.29 -9.72
C PRO A 111 20.46 5.60 -8.33
N ASP A 112 20.52 4.61 -7.46
CA ASP A 112 20.15 4.76 -6.07
C ASP A 112 21.06 5.81 -5.41
N ARG A 113 20.43 6.76 -4.70
CA ARG A 113 21.17 7.84 -4.08
C ARG A 113 21.00 7.76 -2.56
N ALA A 114 22.09 7.66 -1.83
CA ALA A 114 22.11 7.66 -0.36
C ALA A 114 21.31 8.82 0.24
N ARG A 115 21.25 9.99 -0.43
CA ARG A 115 20.45 11.17 -0.03
C ARG A 115 18.93 10.91 0.06
N TRP A 116 18.45 9.76 -0.40
CA TRP A 116 17.03 9.38 -0.29
C TRP A 116 16.75 8.51 0.95
N SER A 117 17.77 8.18 1.74
CA SER A 117 17.59 7.57 3.05
C SER A 117 16.84 8.55 3.97
N ARG A 118 15.76 8.09 4.56
CA ARG A 118 14.86 8.90 5.39
C ARG A 118 14.78 8.44 6.82
N PHE A 119 15.08 7.19 7.03
CA PHE A 119 15.13 6.55 8.33
C PHE A 119 16.10 5.36 8.23
N THR A 120 16.96 5.21 9.22
CA THR A 120 17.94 4.11 9.25
C THR A 120 18.02 3.51 10.63
N LEU A 121 17.94 2.19 10.70
CA LEU A 121 18.38 1.41 11.86
C LEU A 121 19.75 0.83 11.55
N THR A 122 20.73 1.05 12.42
CA THR A 122 22.04 0.40 12.35
C THR A 122 22.11 -0.72 13.39
N PHE A 123 22.55 -1.89 12.96
CA PHE A 123 22.64 -3.07 13.81
C PHE A 123 24.03 -3.29 14.36
N ALA A 124 24.15 -4.01 15.49
CA ALA A 124 25.40 -4.30 16.15
C ALA A 124 26.38 -5.12 15.31
N ASP A 125 25.90 -5.84 14.32
CA ASP A 125 26.68 -6.66 13.38
C ASP A 125 27.22 -5.86 12.17
N GLY A 126 27.01 -4.53 12.16
CA GLY A 126 27.44 -3.63 11.09
C GLY A 126 26.47 -3.48 9.94
N GLY A 127 25.38 -4.26 9.88
CA GLY A 127 24.36 -4.09 8.87
C GLY A 127 23.32 -3.02 9.22
N SER A 128 22.33 -2.85 8.35
CA SER A 128 21.32 -1.79 8.52
C SER A 128 19.95 -2.15 7.91
N LEU A 129 18.90 -1.44 8.37
CA LEU A 129 17.60 -1.36 7.71
C LEU A 129 17.34 0.11 7.37
N VAL A 130 17.04 0.39 6.11
CA VAL A 130 16.85 1.76 5.60
C VAL A 130 15.51 1.90 4.90
N LEU A 131 14.73 2.93 5.27
CA LEU A 131 13.63 3.41 4.44
C LEU A 131 14.17 4.44 3.46
N ARG A 132 14.19 4.11 2.17
CA ARG A 132 14.52 5.04 1.09
C ARG A 132 13.25 5.56 0.44
N ASP A 133 13.10 6.89 0.40
CA ASP A 133 11.96 7.54 -0.24
C ASP A 133 12.34 8.92 -0.81
N PRO A 134 12.51 9.03 -2.14
CA PRO A 134 12.84 10.30 -2.79
C PRO A 134 11.77 11.37 -2.61
N ARG A 135 10.51 10.99 -2.42
CA ARG A 135 9.36 11.89 -2.32
C ARG A 135 9.01 12.31 -0.89
N ARG A 136 9.62 11.70 0.11
CA ARG A 136 9.37 11.94 1.54
C ARG A 136 7.88 11.77 1.95
N LEU A 137 7.17 10.85 1.30
CA LEU A 137 5.77 10.53 1.59
C LEU A 137 5.61 9.30 2.49
N GLY A 138 6.71 8.60 2.74
CA GLY A 138 6.79 7.55 3.75
C GLY A 138 6.56 8.09 5.16
N ARG A 139 6.29 7.20 6.10
CA ARG A 139 6.12 7.53 7.52
C ARG A 139 6.74 6.44 8.38
N VAL A 140 7.37 6.90 9.44
CA VAL A 140 7.88 6.05 10.52
C VAL A 140 7.33 6.59 11.83
N ARG A 141 6.72 5.72 12.64
CA ARG A 141 6.06 6.11 13.91
C ARG A 141 6.25 5.04 14.97
N LEU A 142 6.28 5.44 16.22
CA LEU A 142 6.08 4.53 17.35
C LEU A 142 4.59 4.27 17.53
N ASP A 143 4.25 3.06 17.94
CA ASP A 143 2.92 2.61 18.35
C ASP A 143 1.83 3.02 17.34
N PRO A 144 1.91 2.54 16.08
CA PRO A 144 0.97 2.94 15.05
C PRO A 144 -0.44 2.46 15.38
N ASP A 145 -1.45 3.31 15.13
CA ASP A 145 -2.87 2.92 15.29
C ASP A 145 -3.30 1.96 14.18
N ILE A 146 -3.00 0.68 14.38
CA ILE A 146 -3.42 -0.40 13.48
C ILE A 146 -4.93 -0.66 13.58
N GLY A 147 -5.55 -0.31 14.73
CA GLY A 147 -6.98 -0.46 14.96
C GLY A 147 -7.85 0.41 14.05
N ALA A 148 -7.35 1.56 13.60
CA ALA A 148 -8.04 2.44 12.66
C ALA A 148 -8.17 1.85 11.24
N LEU A 149 -7.40 0.81 10.90
CA LEU A 149 -7.46 0.15 9.61
C LEU A 149 -8.56 -0.91 9.57
N GLY A 150 -9.25 -0.98 8.44
CA GLY A 150 -10.18 -2.07 8.15
C GLY A 150 -9.49 -3.43 8.01
N PRO A 151 -10.25 -4.51 7.78
CA PRO A 151 -9.67 -5.82 7.52
C PRO A 151 -8.71 -5.78 6.33
N ASP A 152 -7.66 -6.60 6.42
CA ASP A 152 -6.67 -6.72 5.34
C ASP A 152 -7.31 -7.32 4.07
N ALA A 153 -7.06 -6.71 2.92
CA ALA A 153 -7.64 -7.14 1.65
C ALA A 153 -7.27 -8.58 1.26
N ALA A 154 -6.09 -9.08 1.69
CA ALA A 154 -5.71 -10.46 1.45
C ALA A 154 -6.46 -11.45 2.35
N GLN A 155 -6.89 -11.01 3.55
CA GLN A 155 -7.50 -11.88 4.57
C GLN A 155 -9.02 -11.73 4.65
N VAL A 156 -9.58 -10.61 4.17
CA VAL A 156 -11.02 -10.32 4.25
C VAL A 156 -11.85 -11.48 3.71
N THR A 157 -12.85 -11.91 4.46
CA THR A 157 -13.80 -12.93 4.03
C THR A 157 -14.82 -12.37 3.04
N GLN A 158 -15.50 -13.25 2.30
CA GLN A 158 -16.54 -12.81 1.35
C GLN A 158 -17.70 -12.11 2.06
N ALA A 159 -18.06 -12.55 3.24
CA ALA A 159 -19.15 -11.95 4.03
C ALA A 159 -18.80 -10.54 4.50
N GLU A 160 -17.60 -10.37 5.06
CA GLU A 160 -17.07 -9.05 5.46
C GLU A 160 -16.93 -8.12 4.26
N PHE A 161 -16.34 -8.60 3.16
CA PHE A 161 -16.19 -7.82 1.94
C PHE A 161 -17.54 -7.31 1.45
N ARG A 162 -18.55 -8.20 1.36
CA ARG A 162 -19.92 -7.83 0.99
C ARG A 162 -20.48 -6.74 1.90
N ALA A 163 -20.38 -6.93 3.20
CA ALA A 163 -20.90 -5.99 4.20
C ALA A 163 -20.24 -4.60 4.10
N LEU A 164 -18.96 -4.54 3.72
CA LEU A 164 -18.18 -3.31 3.62
C LEU A 164 -18.35 -2.61 2.26
N ILE A 165 -18.31 -3.37 1.15
CA ILE A 165 -18.29 -2.80 -0.19
C ILE A 165 -19.65 -2.22 -0.61
N THR A 166 -20.75 -2.68 -0.04
CA THR A 166 -22.10 -2.23 -0.42
C THR A 166 -22.62 -1.04 0.40
N LYS A 167 -21.86 -0.55 1.38
CA LYS A 167 -22.33 0.54 2.26
C LYS A 167 -22.25 1.91 1.59
N GLY A 168 -23.37 2.62 1.62
CA GLY A 168 -23.47 4.03 1.24
C GLY A 168 -23.52 4.30 -0.26
N ARG A 169 -23.66 5.58 -0.61
CA ARG A 169 -23.91 6.05 -1.98
C ARG A 169 -22.63 6.52 -2.73
N ILE A 170 -21.48 6.34 -2.12
CA ILE A 170 -20.20 6.70 -2.76
C ILE A 170 -19.90 5.77 -3.93
N ALA A 171 -19.01 6.20 -4.82
CA ALA A 171 -18.53 5.38 -5.92
C ALA A 171 -17.82 4.12 -5.38
N VAL A 172 -18.04 2.98 -6.02
CA VAL A 172 -17.44 1.69 -5.58
C VAL A 172 -15.91 1.75 -5.56
N LYS A 173 -15.29 2.46 -6.50
CA LYS A 173 -13.84 2.67 -6.45
C LYS A 173 -13.40 3.44 -5.20
N ALA A 174 -14.10 4.51 -4.85
CA ALA A 174 -13.81 5.26 -3.64
C ALA A 174 -13.96 4.38 -2.37
N ARG A 175 -14.92 3.45 -2.38
CA ARG A 175 -15.09 2.47 -1.31
C ARG A 175 -13.93 1.48 -1.23
N LEU A 176 -13.41 1.00 -2.36
CA LEU A 176 -12.23 0.13 -2.41
C LEU A 176 -10.97 0.83 -1.91
N LEU A 177 -10.84 2.13 -2.13
CA LEU A 177 -9.68 2.93 -1.71
C LEU A 177 -9.68 3.32 -0.24
N ASP A 178 -10.82 3.16 0.45
CA ASP A 178 -10.98 3.53 1.87
C ASP A 178 -10.30 2.51 2.78
N GLN A 179 -9.11 2.85 3.26
CA GLN A 179 -8.29 1.97 4.09
C GLN A 179 -8.93 1.65 5.45
N SER A 180 -9.89 2.46 5.91
CA SER A 180 -10.67 2.17 7.12
C SER A 180 -11.75 1.11 6.90
N LYS A 181 -12.01 0.75 5.64
CA LYS A 181 -13.02 -0.27 5.26
C LYS A 181 -12.35 -1.54 4.76
N ILE A 182 -11.40 -1.43 3.84
CA ILE A 182 -10.60 -2.57 3.35
C ILE A 182 -9.17 -2.06 3.17
N ALA A 183 -8.26 -2.52 4.02
CA ALA A 183 -6.88 -2.06 4.00
C ALA A 183 -6.06 -2.79 2.93
N GLY A 184 -5.25 -2.03 2.17
CA GLY A 184 -4.27 -2.59 1.23
C GLY A 184 -4.52 -2.26 -0.24
N ILE A 185 -5.77 -2.03 -0.64
CA ILE A 185 -6.10 -1.69 -2.03
C ILE A 185 -5.67 -0.25 -2.33
N GLY A 186 -4.88 -0.07 -3.38
CA GLY A 186 -4.53 1.23 -3.91
C GLY A 186 -5.13 1.49 -5.27
N ASN A 187 -4.60 2.50 -5.97
CA ASN A 187 -5.19 2.99 -7.21
C ASN A 187 -5.07 1.98 -8.37
N LEU A 188 -3.93 1.30 -8.46
CA LEU A 188 -3.69 0.32 -9.53
C LEU A 188 -4.51 -0.94 -9.29
N LEU A 189 -4.48 -1.49 -8.08
CA LEU A 189 -5.28 -2.65 -7.72
C LEU A 189 -6.78 -2.36 -7.84
N ALA A 190 -7.25 -1.17 -7.45
CA ALA A 190 -8.67 -0.83 -7.57
C ALA A 190 -9.14 -0.81 -9.03
N ASP A 191 -8.36 -0.20 -9.95
CA ASP A 191 -8.70 -0.19 -11.38
C ASP A 191 -8.68 -1.61 -11.95
N GLU A 192 -7.67 -2.40 -11.62
CA GLU A 192 -7.55 -3.80 -12.07
C GLU A 192 -8.70 -4.67 -11.55
N ILE A 193 -9.02 -4.61 -10.25
CA ILE A 193 -10.14 -5.37 -9.65
C ILE A 193 -11.47 -5.03 -10.32
N LEU A 194 -11.74 -3.74 -10.53
CA LEU A 194 -12.96 -3.28 -11.16
C LEU A 194 -13.06 -3.71 -12.62
N TRP A 195 -11.94 -3.69 -13.35
CA TRP A 195 -11.88 -4.14 -14.73
C TRP A 195 -12.10 -5.65 -14.84
N GLN A 196 -11.42 -6.45 -14.01
CA GLN A 196 -11.61 -7.90 -13.99
C GLN A 196 -13.07 -8.27 -13.63
N ALA A 197 -13.69 -7.54 -12.71
CA ALA A 197 -15.06 -7.75 -12.29
C ALA A 197 -16.11 -7.21 -13.29
N LYS A 198 -15.71 -6.43 -14.31
CA LYS A 198 -16.62 -5.73 -15.24
C LYS A 198 -17.62 -4.85 -14.50
N VAL A 199 -17.11 -4.07 -13.53
CA VAL A 199 -17.91 -3.15 -12.72
C VAL A 199 -17.43 -1.72 -12.96
N SER A 200 -18.37 -0.81 -13.24
CA SER A 200 -18.05 0.60 -13.40
C SER A 200 -17.46 1.18 -12.12
N PRO A 201 -16.31 1.90 -12.17
CA PRO A 201 -15.76 2.59 -11.00
C PRO A 201 -16.69 3.65 -10.43
N LEU A 202 -17.63 4.14 -11.26
CA LEU A 202 -18.61 5.19 -10.93
C LEU A 202 -19.90 4.63 -10.30
N ALA A 203 -20.12 3.32 -10.34
CA ALA A 203 -21.32 2.72 -9.75
C ALA A 203 -21.39 3.02 -8.26
N ARG A 204 -22.59 3.35 -7.76
CA ARG A 204 -22.79 3.55 -6.31
C ARG A 204 -22.61 2.22 -5.57
N ALA A 205 -21.90 2.23 -4.46
CA ALA A 205 -21.62 1.06 -3.64
C ALA A 205 -22.90 0.28 -3.28
N ASN A 206 -23.96 0.99 -2.87
CA ASN A 206 -25.23 0.39 -2.49
C ASN A 206 -26.14 -0.04 -3.68
N SER A 207 -25.72 0.22 -4.92
CA SER A 207 -26.45 -0.23 -6.12
C SER A 207 -25.89 -1.51 -6.74
N LEU A 208 -24.85 -2.08 -6.13
CA LEU A 208 -24.22 -3.29 -6.62
C LEU A 208 -25.14 -4.51 -6.40
N SER A 209 -25.39 -5.27 -7.45
CA SER A 209 -26.08 -6.56 -7.33
C SER A 209 -25.20 -7.60 -6.63
N SER A 210 -25.79 -8.62 -6.05
CA SER A 210 -25.06 -9.74 -5.44
C SER A 210 -24.07 -10.41 -6.41
N ALA A 211 -24.44 -10.51 -7.69
CA ALA A 211 -23.55 -11.04 -8.72
C ALA A 211 -22.32 -10.16 -8.95
N GLN A 212 -22.48 -8.83 -8.94
CA GLN A 212 -21.35 -7.88 -9.06
C GLN A 212 -20.44 -7.95 -7.84
N VAL A 213 -21.00 -8.01 -6.63
CA VAL A 213 -20.21 -8.15 -5.40
C VAL A 213 -19.40 -9.45 -5.40
N ASN A 214 -20.01 -10.56 -5.84
CA ASN A 214 -19.30 -11.84 -5.94
C ASN A 214 -18.15 -11.80 -6.98
N ARG A 215 -18.36 -11.10 -8.11
CA ARG A 215 -17.27 -10.91 -9.09
C ARG A 215 -16.16 -10.03 -8.54
N LEU A 216 -16.50 -8.93 -7.85
CA LEU A 216 -15.51 -8.06 -7.20
C LEU A 216 -14.67 -8.82 -6.18
N TYR A 217 -15.30 -9.66 -5.35
CA TYR A 217 -14.56 -10.46 -4.37
C TYR A 217 -13.60 -11.45 -5.02
N ARG A 218 -14.06 -12.18 -6.05
CA ARG A 218 -13.19 -13.11 -6.79
C ARG A 218 -12.05 -12.36 -7.49
N ALA A 219 -12.35 -11.23 -8.12
CA ALA A 219 -11.35 -10.37 -8.74
C ALA A 219 -10.33 -9.84 -7.72
N LEU A 220 -10.79 -9.43 -6.52
CA LEU A 220 -9.88 -9.02 -5.44
C LEU A 220 -8.85 -10.10 -5.13
N LYS A 221 -9.30 -11.35 -4.90
CA LYS A 221 -8.37 -12.45 -4.57
C LYS A 221 -7.43 -12.75 -5.73
N SER A 222 -7.94 -12.95 -6.95
CA SER A 222 -7.12 -13.30 -8.12
C SER A 222 -6.14 -12.19 -8.49
N VAL A 223 -6.52 -10.91 -8.38
CA VAL A 223 -5.64 -9.77 -8.66
C VAL A 223 -4.52 -9.66 -7.62
N LEU A 224 -4.84 -9.85 -6.34
CA LEU A 224 -3.82 -9.84 -5.28
C LEU A 224 -2.82 -10.99 -5.44
N ASP A 225 -3.29 -12.21 -5.73
CA ASP A 225 -2.44 -13.36 -5.97
C ASP A 225 -1.53 -13.15 -7.19
N ALA A 226 -2.11 -12.68 -8.31
CA ALA A 226 -1.36 -12.39 -9.53
C ALA A 226 -0.33 -11.28 -9.33
N ALA A 227 -0.70 -10.17 -8.68
CA ALA A 227 0.21 -9.06 -8.41
C ALA A 227 1.35 -9.49 -7.47
N SER A 228 1.07 -10.31 -6.47
CA SER A 228 2.10 -10.85 -5.57
C SER A 228 3.07 -11.77 -6.30
N ALA A 229 2.57 -12.62 -7.20
CA ALA A 229 3.39 -13.54 -7.97
C ALA A 229 4.23 -12.84 -9.06
N ARG A 230 3.72 -11.75 -9.65
CA ARG A 230 4.36 -11.03 -10.76
C ARG A 230 5.25 -9.85 -10.30
N GLY A 231 5.36 -9.58 -9.01
CA GLY A 231 6.25 -8.54 -8.46
C GLY A 231 5.59 -7.18 -8.22
N GLY A 232 4.26 -7.08 -8.17
CA GLY A 232 3.57 -5.88 -7.70
C GLY A 232 2.33 -5.45 -8.47
N ALA A 233 1.65 -4.44 -7.96
CA ALA A 233 0.40 -3.92 -8.51
C ALA A 233 0.54 -3.35 -9.94
N HIS A 234 1.74 -2.95 -10.35
CA HIS A 234 2.04 -2.42 -11.68
C HIS A 234 2.05 -3.49 -12.78
N THR A 235 1.95 -4.77 -12.44
CA THR A 235 1.92 -5.89 -13.38
C THR A 235 0.51 -6.30 -13.80
N GLY A 236 -0.51 -5.53 -13.41
CA GLY A 236 -1.91 -5.77 -13.79
C GLY A 236 -2.13 -5.68 -15.29
N ASP A 237 -3.12 -6.42 -15.79
CA ASP A 237 -3.39 -6.57 -17.23
C ASP A 237 -3.87 -5.27 -17.88
N ILE A 238 -4.54 -4.38 -17.12
CA ILE A 238 -5.02 -3.08 -17.63
C ILE A 238 -3.94 -1.99 -17.59
N ILE A 239 -2.81 -2.21 -16.90
CA ILE A 239 -1.85 -1.14 -16.58
C ILE A 239 -1.29 -0.49 -17.84
N ALA A 240 -0.92 -1.28 -18.85
CA ALA A 240 -0.40 -0.77 -20.12
C ALA A 240 -1.40 0.09 -20.91
N ALA A 241 -2.72 -0.12 -20.69
CA ALA A 241 -3.79 0.64 -21.33
C ALA A 241 -4.19 1.93 -20.60
N ARG A 242 -3.60 2.23 -19.43
CA ARG A 242 -3.96 3.38 -18.59
C ARG A 242 -3.28 4.68 -19.06
N HIS A 243 -3.53 5.08 -20.29
CA HIS A 243 -3.04 6.32 -20.89
C HIS A 243 -4.05 6.88 -21.90
N PRO A 244 -3.96 8.17 -22.28
CA PRO A 244 -4.79 8.74 -23.33
C PRO A 244 -4.64 7.97 -24.64
N GLY A 245 -5.76 7.60 -25.28
CA GLY A 245 -5.77 6.76 -26.48
C GLY A 245 -5.61 5.26 -26.23
N GLY A 246 -5.46 4.83 -24.97
CA GLY A 246 -5.39 3.41 -24.62
C GLY A 246 -6.68 2.66 -24.96
N THR A 247 -6.56 1.37 -25.30
CA THR A 247 -7.66 0.48 -25.61
C THR A 247 -7.73 -0.69 -24.64
N CYS A 248 -8.93 -1.13 -24.32
CA CYS A 248 -9.16 -2.24 -23.41
C CYS A 248 -8.52 -3.53 -23.96
N PRO A 249 -7.62 -4.19 -23.24
CA PRO A 249 -6.94 -5.38 -23.73
C PRO A 249 -7.87 -6.58 -23.95
N ARG A 250 -9.11 -6.51 -23.45
CA ARG A 250 -10.07 -7.61 -23.56
C ARG A 250 -10.98 -7.49 -24.79
N ASP A 251 -11.41 -6.27 -25.14
CA ASP A 251 -12.44 -6.07 -26.17
C ASP A 251 -12.10 -4.93 -27.18
N GLY A 252 -10.93 -4.31 -27.06
CA GLY A 252 -10.47 -3.23 -27.93
C GLY A 252 -11.22 -1.90 -27.77
N ALA A 253 -12.21 -1.80 -26.88
CA ALA A 253 -12.93 -0.55 -26.67
C ALA A 253 -12.01 0.55 -26.08
N PRO A 254 -12.27 1.84 -26.35
CA PRO A 254 -11.49 2.92 -25.76
C PRO A 254 -11.49 2.86 -24.23
N MET A 255 -10.35 3.16 -23.61
CA MET A 255 -10.29 3.39 -22.18
C MET A 255 -10.84 4.78 -21.83
N ALA A 256 -11.88 4.80 -21.00
CA ALA A 256 -12.39 6.03 -20.42
C ALA A 256 -11.52 6.46 -19.23
N HIS A 257 -11.45 7.77 -19.00
CA HIS A 257 -10.64 8.37 -17.93
C HIS A 257 -11.45 9.37 -17.12
N GLY A 258 -11.17 9.47 -15.84
CA GLY A 258 -11.77 10.45 -14.94
C GLY A 258 -11.15 10.40 -13.56
N THR A 259 -11.72 11.17 -12.62
CA THR A 259 -11.30 11.20 -11.21
C THR A 259 -12.38 10.57 -10.35
N VAL A 260 -12.03 9.56 -9.56
CA VAL A 260 -12.93 8.90 -8.60
C VAL A 260 -12.22 8.73 -7.26
N GLY A 261 -12.86 9.20 -6.20
CA GLY A 261 -12.23 9.15 -4.87
C GLY A 261 -10.92 9.93 -4.77
N GLY A 262 -10.80 11.04 -5.53
CA GLY A 262 -9.58 11.86 -5.59
C GLY A 262 -8.41 11.20 -6.33
N ARG A 263 -8.67 10.14 -7.10
CA ARG A 263 -7.63 9.39 -7.84
C ARG A 263 -7.95 9.30 -9.34
N SER A 264 -6.92 9.47 -10.18
CA SER A 264 -6.99 9.19 -11.60
C SER A 264 -7.45 7.74 -11.81
N THR A 265 -8.46 7.57 -12.66
CA THR A 265 -9.20 6.31 -12.83
C THR A 265 -9.32 5.99 -14.30
N TRP A 266 -9.01 4.78 -14.67
CA TRP A 266 -9.15 4.28 -16.04
C TRP A 266 -10.07 3.05 -16.06
N TRP A 267 -10.95 2.95 -17.05
CA TRP A 267 -11.88 1.83 -17.18
C TRP A 267 -12.30 1.62 -18.64
N CYS A 268 -12.69 0.39 -18.98
CA CYS A 268 -13.23 0.08 -20.29
C CYS A 268 -14.57 0.78 -20.50
N SER A 269 -14.69 1.60 -21.56
CA SER A 269 -15.93 2.34 -21.86
C SER A 269 -17.12 1.42 -22.16
N ARG A 270 -16.87 0.20 -22.64
CA ARG A 270 -17.91 -0.78 -23.00
C ARG A 270 -18.27 -1.71 -21.85
N GLU A 271 -17.30 -2.51 -21.36
CA GLU A 271 -17.57 -3.54 -20.36
C GLU A 271 -17.89 -2.99 -18.96
N GLN A 272 -17.39 -1.79 -18.66
CA GLN A 272 -17.61 -1.11 -17.39
C GLN A 272 -18.58 0.07 -17.48
N ALA A 273 -19.42 0.10 -18.52
CA ALA A 273 -20.50 1.09 -18.62
C ALA A 273 -21.45 0.98 -17.42
N LEU A 274 -21.97 2.12 -16.96
CA LEU A 274 -23.01 2.15 -15.93
C LEU A 274 -24.26 1.45 -16.44
N ARG A 275 -24.83 0.57 -15.62
CA ARG A 275 -26.09 -0.08 -15.92
C ARG A 275 -27.28 0.77 -15.46
N PRO A 276 -28.47 0.64 -16.10
CA PRO A 276 -29.67 1.30 -15.60
C PRO A 276 -29.88 1.02 -14.10
N GLY A 277 -30.23 2.05 -13.34
CA GLY A 277 -30.43 1.96 -11.88
C GLY A 277 -29.16 2.05 -11.01
N GLN A 278 -27.96 1.93 -11.57
CA GLN A 278 -26.73 2.01 -10.76
C GLN A 278 -26.35 3.43 -10.30
N GLY A 279 -26.99 4.46 -10.88
CA GLY A 279 -26.79 5.87 -10.53
C GLY A 279 -25.31 6.28 -10.55
N ASN A 280 -25.01 7.40 -11.19
CA ASN A 280 -23.70 8.00 -11.12
C ASN A 280 -23.48 8.57 -9.71
N ALA A 281 -22.50 8.07 -8.97
CA ALA A 281 -21.97 8.82 -7.84
C ALA A 281 -21.30 10.06 -8.45
N ALA A 282 -21.86 11.23 -8.29
CA ALA A 282 -21.29 12.46 -8.79
C ALA A 282 -19.82 12.53 -8.42
N PRO A 283 -18.92 12.92 -9.36
CA PRO A 283 -17.52 13.16 -9.02
C PRO A 283 -17.49 14.25 -7.95
N ALA A 284 -16.84 13.98 -6.83
CA ALA A 284 -16.49 15.03 -5.89
C ALA A 284 -15.58 16.02 -6.65
N GLY A 285 -16.12 17.22 -6.99
CA GLY A 285 -15.37 18.34 -7.56
C GLY A 285 -15.24 18.32 -9.08
N ALA A 286 -16.33 18.54 -9.80
CA ALA A 286 -16.26 19.24 -11.09
C ALA A 286 -16.08 20.73 -10.79
N GLY A 287 -14.82 21.16 -10.59
CA GLY A 287 -14.47 22.56 -10.66
C GLY A 287 -14.82 23.10 -12.04
N HIS A 288 -15.52 24.21 -12.08
CA HIS A 288 -15.98 24.92 -13.26
C HIS A 288 -14.87 25.05 -14.32
N ALA A 289 -15.12 24.56 -15.51
CA ALA A 289 -14.45 25.05 -16.69
C ALA A 289 -14.88 26.53 -16.85
N VAL A 290 -13.94 27.44 -16.62
CA VAL A 290 -14.08 28.82 -17.04
C VAL A 290 -13.87 28.83 -18.54
N THR A 291 -14.87 29.32 -19.25
CA THR A 291 -14.88 29.67 -20.67
C THR A 291 -13.70 30.56 -21.06
#